data_4b01f50f745b80d95cd7fa2fe76c0d0e
#
_entry.id   4b01f50f745b80d95cd7fa2fe76c0d0e
#
_cell.length_a   1.000
_cell.length_b   1.000
_cell.length_c   1.000
_cell.angle_alpha   90.00
_cell.angle_beta   90.00
_cell.angle_gamma   90.00
#
_symmetry.space_group_name_H-M   'P 1'
#
loop_
_entity.id
_entity.type
_entity.pdbx_description
1 polymer ?
#
loop_
_entity_poly.entity_id
_entity_poly.type
_entity_poly.pdbx_seq_one_letter_code
_entity_poly.pdbx_strand_id
1 'polypeptide(L)'
;RLFDNQFDFEQFQLCSDPTIKKVLKRDCDIDINVDDYDWVILIGSECLKYYTKQSSVTEYSGRVIDDKFLPVINPAMLAFKPEAKKTWEDSVTNISKYVKGELKVMKLGSDKAYGITETKEFISFIKKAIDAPYDFIALDSETTGLYPRDGHILGMSISYEPDHGAYIDTECVDEEVEELLQELFTKKRVVFHNAKFDLAFFEYHFNFKFPRFEDTMLLHYMLDENPGTHGLKQLSLKYTPYGDYEKPMYDWMAEYCRRNGILKNQFTWDMIPFEIMKDYAALDAVCTFLLFQKFEKPLLTNARLYGVYRDILIPGCRFLTDIQDIGVPFDRKRLEKSSVLMQEQIDEAIASLYTYPEIKKFEEITGKDFNPNSTMQLRSLLFDYIGLEPTGKKTGTGADSTDAEVLKELAEKHEVPQLVLDIRQKVKIKSTYLDKIYPQL
;
A
#
# COMPACT_ATOMS: atom_id res chain seq x y z
N ARG A 1 -3.52 32.89 8.94
CA ARG A 1 -2.18 33.55 9.08
C ARG A 1 -1.09 32.93 8.18
N LEU A 2 -1.36 31.84 7.49
CA LEU A 2 -0.41 31.20 6.56
C LEU A 2 -0.06 32.06 5.33
N PHE A 3 -0.95 32.96 4.95
CA PHE A 3 -0.84 33.71 3.70
C PHE A 3 -0.63 35.22 3.91
N ASP A 4 -0.50 35.69 5.15
CA ASP A 4 -0.19 37.09 5.55
C ASP A 4 -0.95 38.15 4.72
N ASN A 5 -2.21 37.92 4.39
CA ASN A 5 -3.08 38.77 3.55
C ASN A 5 -2.55 39.01 2.11
N GLN A 6 -1.73 38.12 1.59
CA GLN A 6 -1.17 38.22 0.22
C GLN A 6 -2.10 37.62 -0.85
N PHE A 7 -3.16 36.89 -0.43
CA PHE A 7 -4.09 36.21 -1.30
C PHE A 7 -5.51 36.50 -0.90
N ASP A 8 -6.39 36.67 -1.86
CA ASP A 8 -7.83 36.67 -1.64
C ASP A 8 -8.30 35.23 -1.46
N PHE A 9 -9.11 34.95 -0.45
CA PHE A 9 -9.70 33.63 -0.29
C PHE A 9 -11.13 33.73 0.24
N GLU A 10 -11.94 32.78 -0.21
CA GLU A 10 -13.29 32.54 0.25
C GLU A 10 -13.41 31.20 0.94
N GLN A 11 -14.24 31.11 1.95
CA GLN A 11 -14.49 29.87 2.69
C GLN A 11 -15.92 29.44 2.51
N PHE A 12 -16.11 28.19 2.09
CA PHE A 12 -17.40 27.58 1.88
C PHE A 12 -17.56 26.35 2.75
N GLN A 13 -18.80 26.05 3.16
CA GLN A 13 -19.16 24.82 3.82
C GLN A 13 -19.97 23.97 2.83
N LEU A 14 -19.52 22.75 2.58
CA LEU A 14 -20.11 21.87 1.58
C LEU A 14 -21.55 21.49 1.91
N CYS A 15 -21.83 21.25 3.20
CA CYS A 15 -23.17 20.94 3.72
C CYS A 15 -23.25 21.41 5.18
N SER A 16 -24.29 22.18 5.52
CA SER A 16 -24.51 22.72 6.86
C SER A 16 -25.23 21.75 7.80
N ASP A 17 -25.90 20.71 7.29
CA ASP A 17 -26.63 19.73 8.09
C ASP A 17 -25.71 18.72 8.75
N PRO A 18 -25.52 18.76 10.10
CA PRO A 18 -24.62 17.86 10.80
C PRO A 18 -25.12 16.40 10.85
N THR A 19 -26.37 16.14 10.46
CA THR A 19 -26.93 14.78 10.48
C THR A 19 -26.57 13.99 9.23
N ILE A 20 -26.13 14.66 8.15
CA ILE A 20 -25.75 14.04 6.90
C ILE A 20 -24.34 13.45 7.02
N LYS A 21 -24.25 12.12 7.10
CA LYS A 21 -22.99 11.38 7.19
C LYS A 21 -22.26 11.19 5.85
N LYS A 22 -22.98 11.33 4.72
CA LYS A 22 -22.43 11.21 3.38
C LYS A 22 -23.08 12.28 2.51
N VAL A 23 -22.30 13.30 2.18
CA VAL A 23 -22.78 14.41 1.34
C VAL A 23 -22.95 13.94 -0.11
N LEU A 24 -24.15 14.13 -0.64
CA LEU A 24 -24.47 13.93 -2.06
C LEU A 24 -24.64 15.29 -2.71
N LYS A 25 -24.59 15.35 -4.06
CA LYS A 25 -24.76 16.62 -4.79
C LYS A 25 -26.03 17.39 -4.40
N ARG A 26 -27.14 16.70 -4.09
CA ARG A 26 -28.41 17.27 -3.64
C ARG A 26 -28.38 17.86 -2.23
N ASP A 27 -27.36 17.48 -1.42
CA ASP A 27 -27.22 17.88 -0.03
C ASP A 27 -26.26 19.06 0.13
N CYS A 28 -25.70 19.56 -1.00
CA CYS A 28 -24.78 20.69 -0.99
C CYS A 28 -25.56 22.00 -0.92
N ASP A 29 -25.16 22.84 0.06
CA ASP A 29 -25.77 24.16 0.25
C ASP A 29 -25.28 25.21 -0.75
N ILE A 30 -24.20 24.89 -1.47
CA ILE A 30 -23.50 25.81 -2.36
C ILE A 30 -23.18 25.16 -3.70
N ASP A 31 -23.34 25.93 -4.76
CA ASP A 31 -22.86 25.60 -6.12
C ASP A 31 -21.66 26.50 -6.41
N ILE A 32 -20.46 25.96 -6.26
CA ILE A 32 -19.21 26.67 -6.49
C ILE A 32 -18.67 26.24 -7.85
N ASN A 33 -18.47 27.22 -8.73
CA ASN A 33 -17.68 27.01 -9.91
C ASN A 33 -16.18 27.03 -9.53
N VAL A 34 -15.58 25.83 -9.42
CA VAL A 34 -14.16 25.70 -9.01
C VAL A 34 -13.19 26.35 -10.00
N ASP A 35 -13.60 26.60 -11.23
CA ASP A 35 -12.76 27.23 -12.26
C ASP A 35 -12.54 28.73 -12.01
N ASP A 36 -13.36 29.35 -11.15
CA ASP A 36 -13.22 30.75 -10.76
C ASP A 36 -12.04 31.00 -9.79
N TYR A 37 -11.40 29.94 -9.29
CA TYR A 37 -10.31 30.01 -8.30
C TYR A 37 -9.03 29.43 -8.88
N ASP A 38 -7.86 29.99 -8.50
CA ASP A 38 -6.54 29.42 -8.85
C ASP A 38 -6.34 28.09 -8.13
N TRP A 39 -6.68 28.04 -6.86
CA TRP A 39 -6.56 26.85 -6.01
C TRP A 39 -7.82 26.60 -5.19
N VAL A 40 -8.14 25.33 -4.99
CA VAL A 40 -9.25 24.88 -4.13
C VAL A 40 -8.72 23.99 -3.03
N ILE A 41 -8.72 24.49 -1.78
CA ILE A 41 -8.29 23.72 -0.61
C ILE A 41 -9.45 22.88 -0.09
N LEU A 42 -9.30 21.55 -0.12
CA LEU A 42 -10.34 20.59 0.31
C LEU A 42 -10.07 20.13 1.74
N ILE A 43 -10.85 20.56 2.71
CA ILE A 43 -10.68 20.23 4.11
C ILE A 43 -11.52 19.00 4.48
N GLY A 44 -10.83 17.88 4.76
CA GLY A 44 -11.47 16.63 5.20
C GLY A 44 -11.91 15.72 4.05
N SER A 45 -12.28 14.48 4.42
CA SER A 45 -12.56 13.39 3.48
C SER A 45 -13.80 13.61 2.60
N GLU A 46 -14.83 14.30 3.13
CA GLU A 46 -16.07 14.52 2.37
C GLU A 46 -15.86 15.50 1.21
N CYS A 47 -15.12 16.60 1.44
CA CYS A 47 -14.78 17.55 0.39
C CYS A 47 -13.88 16.89 -0.67
N LEU A 48 -12.86 16.13 -0.23
CA LEU A 48 -12.00 15.39 -1.13
C LEU A 48 -12.81 14.46 -2.04
N LYS A 49 -13.66 13.63 -1.47
CA LYS A 49 -14.46 12.66 -2.20
C LYS A 49 -15.46 13.31 -3.16
N TYR A 50 -16.03 14.43 -2.77
CA TYR A 50 -17.01 15.14 -3.57
C TYR A 50 -16.40 15.68 -4.86
N TYR A 51 -15.23 16.33 -4.77
CA TYR A 51 -14.60 17.00 -5.92
C TYR A 51 -13.67 16.08 -6.72
N THR A 52 -12.97 15.12 -6.07
CA THR A 52 -11.92 14.34 -6.72
C THR A 52 -12.23 12.84 -6.82
N LYS A 53 -13.31 12.36 -6.19
CA LYS A 53 -13.67 10.94 -6.02
C LYS A 53 -12.67 10.13 -5.19
N GLN A 54 -11.59 10.74 -4.71
CA GLN A 54 -10.62 10.09 -3.80
C GLN A 54 -11.21 9.94 -2.41
N SER A 55 -10.82 8.91 -1.66
CA SER A 55 -11.43 8.58 -0.36
C SER A 55 -10.52 8.79 0.85
N SER A 56 -9.20 8.79 0.65
CA SER A 56 -8.21 8.85 1.73
C SER A 56 -7.61 10.25 1.85
N VAL A 57 -8.23 11.12 2.67
CA VAL A 57 -7.69 12.47 2.88
C VAL A 57 -6.29 12.45 3.51
N THR A 58 -5.95 11.45 4.30
CA THR A 58 -4.61 11.32 4.90
C THR A 58 -3.55 11.05 3.84
N GLU A 59 -3.88 10.27 2.83
CA GLU A 59 -3.01 9.94 1.71
C GLU A 59 -2.76 11.15 0.80
N TYR A 60 -3.78 11.91 0.50
CA TYR A 60 -3.72 13.07 -0.41
C TYR A 60 -3.44 14.41 0.27
N SER A 61 -3.31 14.44 1.59
CA SER A 61 -3.13 15.69 2.35
C SER A 61 -1.83 16.41 2.00
N GLY A 62 -1.94 17.68 1.61
CA GLY A 62 -0.81 18.51 1.20
C GLY A 62 -0.30 18.27 -0.23
N ARG A 63 -1.10 17.63 -1.09
CA ARG A 63 -0.78 17.26 -2.47
C ARG A 63 -1.67 17.99 -3.45
N VAL A 64 -1.19 18.15 -4.67
CA VAL A 64 -2.01 18.68 -5.76
C VAL A 64 -2.73 17.53 -6.46
N ILE A 65 -4.05 17.66 -6.64
CA ILE A 65 -4.89 16.77 -7.45
C ILE A 65 -5.47 17.60 -8.59
N ASP A 66 -5.40 17.05 -9.81
CA ASP A 66 -5.95 17.65 -11.03
C ASP A 66 -5.47 19.11 -11.26
N ASP A 67 -4.21 19.39 -10.91
CA ASP A 67 -3.55 20.72 -11.01
C ASP A 67 -4.32 21.87 -10.31
N LYS A 68 -5.26 21.54 -9.42
CA LYS A 68 -6.25 22.49 -8.85
C LYS A 68 -6.52 22.29 -7.37
N PHE A 69 -6.72 21.03 -6.95
CA PHE A 69 -7.20 20.73 -5.61
C PHE A 69 -6.06 20.46 -4.64
N LEU A 70 -6.14 21.02 -3.45
CA LEU A 70 -5.18 20.88 -2.37
C LEU A 70 -5.86 20.30 -1.11
N PRO A 71 -5.95 18.97 -1.00
CA PRO A 71 -6.57 18.33 0.17
C PRO A 71 -5.77 18.56 1.44
N VAL A 72 -6.47 18.66 2.57
CA VAL A 72 -5.87 18.70 3.90
C VAL A 72 -6.75 17.98 4.91
N ILE A 73 -6.13 17.30 5.85
CA ILE A 73 -6.81 16.67 6.99
C ILE A 73 -7.58 17.75 7.76
N ASN A 74 -8.83 17.45 8.13
CA ASN A 74 -9.60 18.34 9.00
C ASN A 74 -8.86 18.48 10.33
N PRO A 75 -8.48 19.70 10.75
CA PRO A 75 -7.76 19.92 12.02
C PRO A 75 -8.52 19.43 13.25
N ALA A 76 -9.86 19.33 13.21
CA ALA A 76 -10.65 18.73 14.29
C ALA A 76 -10.27 17.26 14.55
N MET A 77 -9.73 16.55 13.56
CA MET A 77 -9.25 15.17 13.72
C MET A 77 -8.07 15.07 14.69
N LEU A 78 -7.27 16.13 14.83
CA LEU A 78 -6.11 16.14 15.72
C LEU A 78 -6.48 16.00 17.21
N ALA A 79 -7.72 16.35 17.58
CA ALA A 79 -8.23 16.13 18.94
C ALA A 79 -8.43 14.62 19.25
N PHE A 80 -8.65 13.80 18.23
CA PHE A 80 -8.88 12.35 18.36
C PHE A 80 -7.68 11.51 17.91
N LYS A 81 -6.80 12.08 17.06
CA LYS A 81 -5.61 11.45 16.53
C LYS A 81 -4.42 12.42 16.58
N PRO A 82 -3.81 12.62 17.76
CA PRO A 82 -2.67 13.53 17.93
C PRO A 82 -1.47 13.20 17.04
N GLU A 83 -1.29 11.91 16.69
CA GLU A 83 -0.24 11.41 15.80
C GLU A 83 -0.33 11.99 14.38
N ALA A 84 -1.49 12.40 13.94
CA ALA A 84 -1.69 13.03 12.63
C ALA A 84 -1.18 14.50 12.57
N LYS A 85 -0.72 15.08 13.69
CA LYS A 85 -0.28 16.48 13.77
C LYS A 85 0.84 16.80 12.80
N LYS A 86 1.87 15.95 12.73
CA LYS A 86 3.00 16.14 11.80
C LYS A 86 2.54 16.13 10.35
N THR A 87 1.69 15.18 9.98
CA THR A 87 1.12 15.10 8.62
C THR A 87 0.33 16.36 8.29
N TRP A 88 -0.43 16.88 9.23
CA TRP A 88 -1.18 18.13 9.05
C TRP A 88 -0.26 19.34 8.87
N GLU A 89 0.77 19.50 9.71
CA GLU A 89 1.75 20.59 9.62
C GLU A 89 2.52 20.56 8.30
N ASP A 90 2.98 19.39 7.88
CA ASP A 90 3.66 19.19 6.59
C ASP A 90 2.73 19.53 5.42
N SER A 91 1.46 19.09 5.49
CA SER A 91 0.46 19.38 4.46
C SER A 91 0.18 20.85 4.31
N VAL A 92 0.00 21.56 5.41
CA VAL A 92 -0.24 23.00 5.43
C VAL A 92 0.97 23.77 4.87
N THR A 93 2.18 23.31 5.19
CA THR A 93 3.42 23.87 4.65
C THR A 93 3.49 23.70 3.13
N ASN A 94 3.17 22.51 2.61
CA ASN A 94 3.17 22.24 1.18
C ASN A 94 2.10 23.07 0.46
N ILE A 95 0.88 23.10 0.98
CA ILE A 95 -0.20 23.95 0.44
C ILE A 95 0.26 25.42 0.34
N SER A 96 0.89 25.94 1.39
CA SER A 96 1.44 27.30 1.35
C SER A 96 2.44 27.51 0.23
N LYS A 97 3.34 26.54 0.01
CA LYS A 97 4.35 26.61 -1.06
C LYS A 97 3.72 26.52 -2.45
N TYR A 98 2.71 25.68 -2.66
CA TYR A 98 1.97 25.60 -3.93
C TYR A 98 1.26 26.91 -4.23
N VAL A 99 0.51 27.44 -3.29
CA VAL A 99 -0.22 28.71 -3.44
C VAL A 99 0.72 29.89 -3.73
N LYS A 100 1.91 29.91 -3.12
CA LYS A 100 2.94 30.93 -3.37
C LYS A 100 3.74 30.72 -4.65
N GLY A 101 3.52 29.61 -5.36
CA GLY A 101 4.31 29.24 -6.54
C GLY A 101 5.74 28.80 -6.26
N GLU A 102 6.08 28.57 -4.97
CA GLU A 102 7.38 28.07 -4.54
C GLU A 102 7.55 26.57 -4.80
N LEU A 103 6.44 25.85 -4.91
CA LEU A 103 6.38 24.44 -5.28
C LEU A 103 5.46 24.28 -6.49
N LYS A 104 5.94 23.57 -7.51
CA LYS A 104 5.18 23.28 -8.73
C LYS A 104 5.24 21.79 -8.99
N VAL A 105 4.14 21.23 -9.51
CA VAL A 105 4.15 19.89 -10.07
C VAL A 105 4.87 19.94 -11.40
N MET A 106 5.90 19.12 -11.54
CA MET A 106 6.67 19.01 -12.78
C MET A 106 6.17 17.80 -13.57
N LYS A 107 6.16 17.95 -14.90
CA LYS A 107 6.02 16.81 -15.82
C LYS A 107 7.35 16.64 -16.53
N LEU A 108 7.92 15.45 -16.48
CA LEU A 108 9.08 15.13 -17.29
C LEU A 108 8.66 15.04 -18.75
N GLY A 109 9.45 15.66 -19.63
CA GLY A 109 9.26 15.53 -21.06
C GLY A 109 9.65 14.13 -21.54
N SER A 110 9.11 13.71 -22.68
CA SER A 110 9.39 12.42 -23.31
C SER A 110 10.87 12.22 -23.73
N ASP A 111 11.67 13.26 -23.68
CA ASP A 111 13.12 13.21 -23.87
C ASP A 111 13.88 12.79 -22.60
N LYS A 112 13.22 12.82 -21.47
CA LYS A 112 13.80 12.51 -20.13
C LYS A 112 13.18 11.30 -19.44
N ALA A 113 11.91 11.02 -19.72
CA ALA A 113 11.22 9.80 -19.29
C ALA A 113 10.63 9.13 -20.52
N TYR A 114 11.18 8.01 -20.93
CA TYR A 114 10.86 7.38 -22.21
C TYR A 114 10.95 5.85 -22.15
N GLY A 115 10.49 5.20 -23.22
CA GLY A 115 10.57 3.76 -23.38
C GLY A 115 11.67 3.35 -24.32
N ILE A 116 12.30 2.21 -24.09
CA ILE A 116 13.28 1.55 -24.95
C ILE A 116 12.73 0.18 -25.36
N THR A 117 12.62 -0.05 -26.67
CA THR A 117 12.13 -1.30 -27.28
C THR A 117 13.15 -1.91 -28.27
N GLU A 118 14.33 -1.33 -28.36
CA GLU A 118 15.38 -1.77 -29.27
C GLU A 118 16.68 -2.09 -28.51
N THR A 119 17.22 -3.31 -28.67
CA THR A 119 18.44 -3.76 -28.01
C THR A 119 19.63 -2.82 -28.20
N LYS A 120 19.82 -2.27 -29.41
CA LYS A 120 20.92 -1.33 -29.67
C LYS A 120 20.81 -0.02 -28.89
N GLU A 121 19.59 0.48 -28.74
CA GLU A 121 19.33 1.67 -27.94
C GLU A 121 19.60 1.38 -26.48
N PHE A 122 19.19 0.22 -25.99
CA PHE A 122 19.43 -0.21 -24.63
C PHE A 122 20.92 -0.36 -24.32
N ILE A 123 21.70 -1.01 -25.21
CA ILE A 123 23.16 -1.08 -25.08
C ILE A 123 23.80 0.31 -24.97
N SER A 124 23.35 1.26 -25.81
CA SER A 124 23.84 2.65 -25.73
C SER A 124 23.47 3.31 -24.40
N PHE A 125 22.28 3.07 -23.90
CA PHE A 125 21.80 3.57 -22.61
C PHE A 125 22.64 3.00 -21.44
N ILE A 126 22.89 1.68 -21.41
CA ILE A 126 23.70 1.05 -20.35
C ILE A 126 25.13 1.62 -20.34
N LYS A 127 25.75 1.81 -21.50
CA LYS A 127 27.09 2.39 -21.59
C LYS A 127 27.13 3.81 -21.03
N LYS A 128 26.12 4.64 -21.30
CA LYS A 128 25.98 5.98 -20.69
C LYS A 128 25.79 5.89 -19.18
N ALA A 129 24.98 4.93 -18.69
CA ALA A 129 24.77 4.72 -17.27
C ALA A 129 26.06 4.31 -16.54
N ILE A 130 26.90 3.46 -17.17
CA ILE A 130 28.22 3.08 -16.64
C ILE A 130 29.14 4.31 -16.50
N ASP A 131 29.15 5.19 -17.51
CA ASP A 131 30.02 6.36 -17.57
C ASP A 131 29.47 7.58 -16.79
N ALA A 132 28.21 7.53 -16.36
CA ALA A 132 27.57 8.60 -15.62
C ALA A 132 28.33 8.95 -14.31
N PRO A 133 28.34 10.25 -13.89
CA PRO A 133 29.16 10.71 -12.77
C PRO A 133 28.70 10.19 -11.40
N TYR A 134 27.49 9.67 -11.29
CA TYR A 134 26.98 9.12 -10.04
C TYR A 134 27.52 7.71 -9.80
N ASP A 135 27.84 7.39 -8.54
CA ASP A 135 28.29 6.05 -8.13
C ASP A 135 27.14 5.07 -7.90
N PHE A 136 25.92 5.48 -8.21
CA PHE A 136 24.70 4.67 -8.09
C PHE A 136 23.75 4.90 -9.27
N ILE A 137 22.83 3.95 -9.44
CA ILE A 137 21.67 4.01 -10.32
C ILE A 137 20.43 3.61 -9.53
N ALA A 138 19.25 4.04 -9.96
CA ALA A 138 17.99 3.47 -9.49
C ALA A 138 17.48 2.43 -10.48
N LEU A 139 16.94 1.33 -9.97
CA LEU A 139 16.38 0.22 -10.73
C LEU A 139 15.05 -0.19 -10.12
N ASP A 140 14.07 -0.47 -10.95
CA ASP A 140 12.75 -0.95 -10.54
C ASP A 140 12.24 -1.96 -11.58
N SER A 141 11.31 -2.86 -11.20
CA SER A 141 10.75 -3.88 -12.05
C SER A 141 9.24 -3.84 -12.11
N GLU A 142 8.68 -3.92 -13.32
CA GLU A 142 7.27 -4.16 -13.54
C GLU A 142 7.02 -5.65 -13.79
N THR A 143 6.06 -6.24 -13.07
CA THR A 143 5.88 -7.69 -13.05
C THR A 143 4.41 -8.08 -13.19
N THR A 144 4.15 -9.31 -13.63
CA THR A 144 2.80 -9.86 -13.74
C THR A 144 2.23 -10.37 -12.42
N GLY A 145 3.06 -10.54 -11.39
CA GLY A 145 2.64 -11.12 -10.12
C GLY A 145 3.50 -10.67 -8.95
N LEU A 146 3.17 -11.16 -7.76
CA LEU A 146 3.89 -10.81 -6.52
C LEU A 146 5.07 -11.74 -6.20
N TYR A 147 5.16 -12.88 -6.88
CA TYR A 147 6.19 -13.89 -6.63
C TYR A 147 6.86 -14.29 -7.94
N PRO A 148 8.20 -14.41 -7.99
CA PRO A 148 8.94 -14.75 -9.22
C PRO A 148 8.54 -16.08 -9.84
N ARG A 149 8.13 -17.06 -9.03
CA ARG A 149 7.74 -18.40 -9.50
C ARG A 149 6.37 -18.43 -10.20
N ASP A 150 5.51 -17.46 -9.90
CA ASP A 150 4.14 -17.35 -10.43
C ASP A 150 4.00 -16.22 -11.46
N GLY A 151 5.05 -15.41 -11.63
CA GLY A 151 5.05 -14.25 -12.50
C GLY A 151 6.35 -14.11 -13.29
N HIS A 152 6.36 -13.12 -14.18
CA HIS A 152 7.54 -12.75 -14.96
C HIS A 152 7.70 -11.22 -14.97
N ILE A 153 8.88 -10.76 -15.35
CA ILE A 153 9.19 -9.35 -15.48
C ILE A 153 8.67 -8.88 -16.84
N LEU A 154 7.82 -7.84 -16.85
CA LEU A 154 7.32 -7.18 -18.06
C LEU A 154 8.34 -6.21 -18.63
N GLY A 155 9.04 -5.51 -17.75
CA GLY A 155 10.06 -4.55 -18.10
C GLY A 155 10.81 -4.09 -16.85
N MET A 156 11.88 -3.35 -17.08
CA MET A 156 12.67 -2.73 -16.02
C MET A 156 12.79 -1.23 -16.28
N SER A 157 12.86 -0.44 -15.22
CA SER A 157 13.13 0.97 -15.34
C SER A 157 14.44 1.35 -14.67
N ILE A 158 15.22 2.18 -15.34
CA ILE A 158 16.55 2.60 -14.88
C ILE A 158 16.65 4.12 -14.93
N SER A 159 17.17 4.69 -13.83
CA SER A 159 17.60 6.10 -13.77
C SER A 159 19.04 6.16 -13.28
N TYR A 160 19.91 6.86 -14.03
CA TYR A 160 21.33 7.01 -13.70
C TYR A 160 21.75 8.49 -13.46
N GLU A 161 20.79 9.39 -13.58
CA GLU A 161 20.97 10.82 -13.28
C GLU A 161 19.63 11.47 -12.88
N PRO A 162 19.62 12.63 -12.22
CA PRO A 162 18.38 13.31 -11.86
C PRO A 162 17.52 13.62 -13.07
N ASP A 163 16.21 13.47 -12.90
CA ASP A 163 15.21 13.82 -13.91
C ASP A 163 15.39 13.11 -15.27
N HIS A 164 15.99 11.93 -15.27
CA HIS A 164 16.20 11.12 -16.45
C HIS A 164 16.02 9.64 -16.13
N GLY A 165 15.12 8.98 -16.80
CA GLY A 165 14.82 7.55 -16.64
C GLY A 165 14.25 6.92 -17.89
N ALA A 166 14.46 5.63 -18.05
CA ALA A 166 13.90 4.85 -19.14
C ALA A 166 13.21 3.59 -18.61
N TYR A 167 12.08 3.25 -19.22
CA TYR A 167 11.44 1.95 -19.09
C TYR A 167 11.83 1.08 -20.28
N ILE A 168 12.34 -0.09 -20.00
CA ILE A 168 12.92 -1.00 -20.99
C ILE A 168 12.05 -2.25 -21.05
N ASP A 169 11.64 -2.63 -22.28
CA ASP A 169 10.98 -3.89 -22.53
C ASP A 169 11.97 -5.05 -22.32
N THR A 170 11.55 -6.11 -21.62
CA THR A 170 12.38 -7.30 -21.42
C THR A 170 12.75 -8.02 -22.71
N GLU A 171 12.01 -7.83 -23.81
CA GLU A 171 12.38 -8.37 -25.13
C GLU A 171 13.70 -7.79 -25.66
N CYS A 172 14.17 -6.66 -25.12
CA CYS A 172 15.47 -6.08 -25.45
C CYS A 172 16.66 -6.74 -24.75
N VAL A 173 16.42 -7.68 -23.83
CA VAL A 173 17.46 -8.29 -22.99
C VAL A 173 17.91 -9.59 -23.64
N ASP A 174 19.01 -9.52 -24.36
CA ASP A 174 19.75 -10.68 -24.87
C ASP A 174 21.02 -10.93 -24.03
N GLU A 175 21.81 -11.93 -24.40
CA GLU A 175 23.02 -12.35 -23.67
C GLU A 175 24.06 -11.20 -23.55
N GLU A 176 24.24 -10.37 -24.61
CA GLU A 176 25.14 -9.20 -24.58
C GLU A 176 24.65 -8.15 -23.58
N VAL A 177 23.32 -7.90 -23.54
CA VAL A 177 22.71 -6.96 -22.63
C VAL A 177 22.79 -7.45 -21.19
N GLU A 178 22.57 -8.75 -20.93
CA GLU A 178 22.73 -9.32 -19.60
C GLU A 178 24.14 -9.11 -19.04
N GLU A 179 25.17 -9.34 -19.85
CA GLU A 179 26.57 -9.11 -19.46
C GLU A 179 26.83 -7.63 -19.13
N LEU A 180 26.35 -6.71 -19.97
CA LEU A 180 26.50 -5.27 -19.75
C LEU A 180 25.73 -4.78 -18.52
N LEU A 181 24.53 -5.29 -18.27
CA LEU A 181 23.76 -5.00 -17.06
C LEU A 181 24.51 -5.51 -15.82
N GLN A 182 25.04 -6.72 -15.86
CA GLN A 182 25.82 -7.25 -14.74
C GLN A 182 27.10 -6.44 -14.50
N GLU A 183 27.73 -5.91 -15.54
CA GLU A 183 28.84 -4.96 -15.41
C GLU A 183 28.38 -3.68 -14.71
N LEU A 184 27.26 -3.10 -15.14
CA LEU A 184 26.66 -1.89 -14.54
C LEU A 184 26.38 -2.11 -13.05
N PHE A 185 25.72 -3.23 -12.69
CA PHE A 185 25.33 -3.55 -11.31
C PHE A 185 26.54 -3.87 -10.41
N THR A 186 27.67 -4.23 -11.00
CA THR A 186 28.94 -4.43 -10.29
C THR A 186 29.66 -3.11 -10.07
N LYS A 187 29.66 -2.22 -11.07
CA LYS A 187 30.35 -0.91 -11.00
C LYS A 187 29.63 0.12 -10.16
N LYS A 188 28.29 0.11 -10.19
CA LYS A 188 27.45 1.07 -9.48
C LYS A 188 26.74 0.43 -8.28
N ARG A 189 26.37 1.21 -7.29
CA ARG A 189 25.37 0.80 -6.29
C ARG A 189 24.00 0.81 -6.96
N VAL A 190 23.23 -0.24 -6.74
CA VAL A 190 21.86 -0.32 -7.30
C VAL A 190 20.86 0.04 -6.24
N VAL A 191 20.10 1.07 -6.46
CA VAL A 191 19.11 1.59 -5.53
C VAL A 191 17.73 1.13 -5.95
N PHE A 192 17.03 0.52 -5.03
CA PHE A 192 15.65 0.08 -5.18
C PHE A 192 14.73 0.84 -4.23
N HIS A 193 13.44 0.67 -4.44
CA HIS A 193 12.43 0.98 -3.45
C HIS A 193 11.69 -0.30 -3.05
N ASN A 194 11.88 -0.81 -1.84
CA ASN A 194 11.49 -2.16 -1.41
C ASN A 194 12.30 -3.27 -2.12
N ALA A 195 13.62 -3.15 -2.05
CA ALA A 195 14.62 -3.95 -2.75
C ALA A 195 14.35 -5.47 -2.74
N LYS A 196 13.77 -6.00 -1.67
CA LYS A 196 13.46 -7.42 -1.54
C LYS A 196 12.58 -7.95 -2.68
N PHE A 197 11.67 -7.13 -3.20
CA PHE A 197 10.80 -7.50 -4.30
C PHE A 197 11.59 -7.63 -5.61
N ASP A 198 12.32 -6.60 -5.99
CA ASP A 198 13.07 -6.55 -7.25
C ASP A 198 14.23 -7.53 -7.28
N LEU A 199 14.97 -7.63 -6.18
CA LEU A 199 16.05 -8.61 -6.03
C LEU A 199 15.54 -10.03 -6.32
N ALA A 200 14.38 -10.41 -5.75
CA ALA A 200 13.81 -11.74 -5.96
C ALA A 200 13.48 -12.00 -7.43
N PHE A 201 12.89 -11.02 -8.13
CA PHE A 201 12.54 -11.15 -9.55
C PHE A 201 13.78 -11.18 -10.47
N PHE A 202 14.68 -10.21 -10.32
CA PHE A 202 15.87 -10.13 -11.17
C PHE A 202 16.83 -11.31 -10.96
N GLU A 203 17.01 -11.78 -9.74
CA GLU A 203 17.87 -12.93 -9.46
C GLU A 203 17.27 -14.24 -9.96
N TYR A 204 15.93 -14.39 -9.89
CA TYR A 204 15.25 -15.59 -10.35
C TYR A 204 15.21 -15.70 -11.88
N HIS A 205 14.86 -14.59 -12.58
CA HIS A 205 14.64 -14.62 -14.03
C HIS A 205 15.92 -14.41 -14.85
N PHE A 206 16.85 -13.56 -14.38
CA PHE A 206 18.08 -13.20 -15.09
C PHE A 206 19.36 -13.65 -14.38
N ASN A 207 19.26 -14.24 -13.20
CA ASN A 207 20.41 -14.60 -12.37
C ASN A 207 21.38 -13.43 -12.08
N PHE A 208 20.91 -12.19 -12.15
CA PHE A 208 21.71 -11.01 -11.83
C PHE A 208 22.21 -11.03 -10.38
N LYS A 209 23.37 -10.41 -10.14
CA LYS A 209 23.95 -10.26 -8.81
C LYS A 209 24.09 -8.78 -8.48
N PHE A 210 23.65 -8.43 -7.29
CA PHE A 210 23.67 -7.06 -6.77
C PHE A 210 24.60 -6.98 -5.56
N PRO A 211 25.94 -6.91 -5.78
CA PRO A 211 26.91 -6.93 -4.68
C PRO A 211 26.82 -5.71 -3.77
N ARG A 212 26.28 -4.61 -4.28
CA ARG A 212 26.05 -3.36 -3.54
C ARG A 212 24.70 -2.81 -3.92
N PHE A 213 23.71 -3.05 -3.09
CA PHE A 213 22.38 -2.48 -3.27
C PHE A 213 21.99 -1.61 -2.09
N GLU A 214 21.03 -0.74 -2.32
CA GLU A 214 20.44 0.20 -1.37
C GLU A 214 18.92 0.13 -1.47
N ASP A 215 18.22 0.55 -0.41
CA ASP A 215 16.75 0.55 -0.37
C ASP A 215 16.23 1.87 0.21
N THR A 216 15.53 2.65 -0.61
CA THR A 216 14.99 3.96 -0.21
C THR A 216 13.85 3.85 0.80
N MET A 217 13.11 2.73 0.84
CA MET A 217 12.10 2.48 1.86
C MET A 217 12.77 2.32 3.23
N LEU A 218 13.83 1.51 3.32
CA LEU A 218 14.60 1.30 4.55
C LEU A 218 15.37 2.56 4.98
N LEU A 219 15.91 3.33 4.02
CA LEU A 219 16.52 4.63 4.31
C LEU A 219 15.53 5.59 4.94
N HIS A 220 14.33 5.72 4.38
CA HIS A 220 13.30 6.58 4.94
C HIS A 220 12.84 6.10 6.32
N TYR A 221 12.71 4.79 6.52
CA TYR A 221 12.38 4.23 7.83
C TYR A 221 13.38 4.64 8.92
N MET A 222 14.67 4.73 8.60
CA MET A 222 15.68 5.22 9.54
C MET A 222 15.54 6.71 9.88
N LEU A 223 14.90 7.49 9.03
CA LEU A 223 14.70 8.94 9.23
C LEU A 223 13.33 9.25 9.86
N ASP A 224 12.33 8.41 9.61
CA ASP A 224 10.95 8.56 10.08
C ASP A 224 10.33 7.16 10.29
N GLU A 225 10.18 6.73 11.53
CA GLU A 225 9.69 5.39 11.90
C GLU A 225 8.15 5.23 11.87
N ASN A 226 7.41 6.28 11.44
CA ASN A 226 5.95 6.23 11.42
C ASN A 226 5.46 5.18 10.41
N PRO A 227 4.64 4.20 10.84
CA PRO A 227 4.17 3.16 9.94
C PRO A 227 3.26 3.71 8.83
N GLY A 228 3.33 3.08 7.65
CA GLY A 228 2.48 3.43 6.51
C GLY A 228 2.89 4.70 5.76
N THR A 229 4.11 5.22 5.98
CA THR A 229 4.61 6.46 5.35
C THR A 229 5.76 6.23 4.37
N HIS A 230 6.13 4.96 4.12
CA HIS A 230 7.37 4.63 3.41
C HIS A 230 7.16 4.19 1.95
N GLY A 231 5.93 4.13 1.45
CA GLY A 231 5.66 3.74 0.07
C GLY A 231 6.19 4.76 -0.94
N LEU A 232 6.70 4.30 -2.09
CA LEU A 232 7.28 5.14 -3.15
C LEU A 232 6.36 6.30 -3.53
N LYS A 233 5.10 6.00 -3.78
CA LYS A 233 4.06 6.97 -4.09
C LYS A 233 3.98 8.13 -3.08
N GLN A 234 3.91 7.78 -1.79
CA GLN A 234 3.81 8.76 -0.72
C GLN A 234 5.09 9.60 -0.60
N LEU A 235 6.25 8.95 -0.73
CA LEU A 235 7.54 9.62 -0.65
C LEU A 235 7.79 10.52 -1.86
N SER A 236 7.47 10.05 -3.06
CA SER A 236 7.60 10.83 -4.29
C SER A 236 6.77 12.10 -4.23
N LEU A 237 5.52 11.99 -3.80
CA LEU A 237 4.63 13.13 -3.63
C LEU A 237 5.12 14.13 -2.56
N LYS A 238 5.80 13.66 -1.52
CA LYS A 238 6.30 14.50 -0.43
C LYS A 238 7.64 15.15 -0.76
N TYR A 239 8.48 14.46 -1.50
CA TYR A 239 9.90 14.80 -1.61
C TYR A 239 10.40 15.05 -3.03
N THR A 240 9.60 14.76 -4.07
CA THR A 240 9.92 15.03 -5.46
C THR A 240 8.95 16.03 -6.09
N PRO A 241 9.29 16.65 -7.22
CA PRO A 241 8.41 17.62 -7.88
C PRO A 241 7.34 16.99 -8.78
N TYR A 242 7.27 15.64 -8.92
CA TYR A 242 6.47 15.00 -9.97
C TYR A 242 5.00 14.74 -9.61
N GLY A 243 4.60 15.04 -8.37
CA GLY A 243 3.20 14.95 -7.95
C GLY A 243 2.64 13.52 -8.03
N ASP A 244 1.39 13.40 -8.48
CA ASP A 244 0.68 12.11 -8.67
C ASP A 244 0.88 11.60 -10.10
N TYR A 245 2.10 11.23 -10.45
CA TYR A 245 2.46 10.75 -11.80
C TYR A 245 1.83 9.38 -12.16
N GLU A 246 1.34 8.66 -11.18
CA GLU A 246 0.68 7.36 -11.40
C GLU A 246 -0.77 7.51 -11.89
N LYS A 247 -1.39 8.66 -11.62
CA LYS A 247 -2.81 8.88 -11.91
C LYS A 247 -3.19 8.59 -13.37
N PRO A 248 -2.45 9.04 -14.40
CA PRO A 248 -2.80 8.75 -15.79
C PRO A 248 -2.90 7.26 -16.10
N MET A 249 -1.99 6.43 -15.55
CA MET A 249 -2.02 4.98 -15.72
C MET A 249 -3.23 4.36 -15.02
N TYR A 250 -3.51 4.74 -13.78
CA TYR A 250 -4.68 4.22 -13.06
C TYR A 250 -6.01 4.67 -13.66
N ASP A 251 -6.10 5.88 -14.19
CA ASP A 251 -7.28 6.38 -14.92
C ASP A 251 -7.48 5.56 -16.19
N TRP A 252 -6.41 5.28 -16.95
CA TRP A 252 -6.46 4.39 -18.10
C TRP A 252 -6.94 2.98 -17.73
N MET A 253 -6.37 2.41 -16.65
CA MET A 253 -6.74 1.09 -16.13
C MET A 253 -8.23 1.01 -15.78
N ALA A 254 -8.75 2.01 -15.06
CA ALA A 254 -10.15 2.07 -14.68
C ALA A 254 -11.07 2.16 -15.90
N GLU A 255 -10.68 2.97 -16.88
CA GLU A 255 -11.43 3.12 -18.13
C GLU A 255 -11.38 1.85 -18.99
N TYR A 256 -10.21 1.20 -19.09
CA TYR A 256 -10.04 -0.06 -19.81
C TYR A 256 -10.91 -1.17 -19.20
N CYS A 257 -10.89 -1.33 -17.88
CA CYS A 257 -11.74 -2.29 -17.16
C CYS A 257 -13.23 -2.00 -17.44
N ARG A 258 -13.64 -0.75 -17.36
CA ARG A 258 -15.03 -0.34 -17.59
C ARG A 258 -15.49 -0.65 -19.01
N ARG A 259 -14.67 -0.33 -20.03
CA ARG A 259 -15.00 -0.57 -21.45
C ARG A 259 -15.10 -2.04 -21.81
N ASN A 260 -14.25 -2.85 -21.21
CA ASN A 260 -14.15 -4.29 -21.53
C ASN A 260 -14.93 -5.18 -20.57
N GLY A 261 -15.63 -4.63 -19.58
CA GLY A 261 -16.40 -5.39 -18.60
C GLY A 261 -15.55 -6.27 -17.70
N ILE A 262 -14.27 -5.90 -17.50
CA ILE A 262 -13.30 -6.63 -16.68
C ILE A 262 -13.46 -6.20 -15.22
N LEU A 263 -13.61 -7.15 -14.30
CA LEU A 263 -13.60 -6.85 -12.87
C LEU A 263 -12.18 -6.52 -12.41
N LYS A 264 -12.06 -5.62 -11.42
CA LYS A 264 -10.75 -5.17 -10.91
C LYS A 264 -9.82 -6.32 -10.48
N ASN A 265 -10.38 -7.42 -9.96
CA ASN A 265 -9.64 -8.61 -9.56
C ASN A 265 -9.26 -9.56 -10.71
N GLN A 266 -9.72 -9.27 -11.93
CA GLN A 266 -9.38 -9.99 -13.16
C GLN A 266 -8.38 -9.22 -14.03
N PHE A 267 -8.08 -7.99 -13.65
CA PHE A 267 -7.09 -7.17 -14.35
C PHE A 267 -5.69 -7.61 -13.97
N THR A 268 -4.83 -7.78 -14.97
CA THR A 268 -3.41 -8.14 -14.81
C THR A 268 -2.52 -7.06 -15.46
N TRP A 269 -1.31 -6.90 -14.94
CA TRP A 269 -0.41 -5.82 -15.35
C TRP A 269 0.06 -5.92 -16.81
N ASP A 270 0.12 -7.13 -17.37
CA ASP A 270 0.42 -7.39 -18.78
C ASP A 270 -0.69 -6.88 -19.75
N MET A 271 -1.84 -6.49 -19.24
CA MET A 271 -2.88 -5.80 -20.02
C MET A 271 -2.56 -4.33 -20.28
N ILE A 272 -1.57 -3.75 -19.59
CA ILE A 272 -1.18 -2.35 -19.75
C ILE A 272 -0.25 -2.24 -20.96
N PRO A 273 -0.60 -1.46 -22.01
CA PRO A 273 0.27 -1.25 -23.14
C PRO A 273 1.61 -0.60 -22.72
N PHE A 274 2.68 -0.96 -23.42
CA PHE A 274 4.01 -0.38 -23.21
C PHE A 274 3.99 1.16 -23.19
N GLU A 275 3.28 1.79 -24.11
CA GLU A 275 3.14 3.25 -24.21
C GLU A 275 2.49 3.92 -23.00
N ILE A 276 1.70 3.20 -22.23
CA ILE A 276 1.09 3.69 -20.98
C ILE A 276 2.02 3.39 -19.80
N MET A 277 2.63 2.19 -19.80
CA MET A 277 3.52 1.74 -18.72
C MET A 277 4.81 2.57 -18.66
N LYS A 278 5.40 2.92 -19.80
CA LYS A 278 6.70 3.59 -19.87
C LYS A 278 6.77 4.90 -19.07
N ASP A 279 5.72 5.72 -19.14
CA ASP A 279 5.70 7.02 -18.47
C ASP A 279 5.62 6.86 -16.94
N TYR A 280 4.87 5.87 -16.49
CA TYR A 280 4.74 5.50 -15.09
C TYR A 280 6.05 4.89 -14.57
N ALA A 281 6.51 3.81 -15.18
CA ALA A 281 7.66 3.03 -14.72
C ALA A 281 8.98 3.82 -14.78
N ALA A 282 9.21 4.62 -15.83
CA ALA A 282 10.39 5.49 -15.91
C ALA A 282 10.44 6.48 -14.74
N LEU A 283 9.28 7.02 -14.32
CA LEU A 283 9.20 7.93 -13.19
C LEU A 283 9.39 7.24 -11.84
N ASP A 284 9.06 5.95 -11.70
CA ASP A 284 9.37 5.18 -10.48
C ASP A 284 10.88 5.13 -10.25
N ALA A 285 11.68 4.84 -11.29
CA ALA A 285 13.12 4.86 -11.21
C ALA A 285 13.68 6.28 -10.94
N VAL A 286 13.15 7.31 -11.61
CA VAL A 286 13.57 8.71 -11.37
C VAL A 286 13.26 9.15 -9.94
N CYS A 287 12.06 8.85 -9.44
CA CYS A 287 11.69 9.16 -8.06
C CYS A 287 12.57 8.42 -7.06
N THR A 288 12.85 7.15 -7.29
CA THR A 288 13.74 6.33 -6.45
C THR A 288 15.15 6.94 -6.42
N PHE A 289 15.68 7.40 -7.55
CA PHE A 289 16.96 8.08 -7.65
C PHE A 289 16.99 9.36 -6.80
N LEU A 290 15.99 10.22 -6.94
CA LEU A 290 15.89 11.49 -6.21
C LEU A 290 15.69 11.28 -4.70
N LEU A 291 14.89 10.29 -4.32
CA LEU A 291 14.67 9.94 -2.92
C LEU A 291 15.95 9.43 -2.27
N PHE A 292 16.74 8.64 -2.98
CA PHE A 292 18.04 8.19 -2.48
C PHE A 292 18.98 9.36 -2.22
N GLN A 293 19.16 10.26 -3.18
CA GLN A 293 19.97 11.46 -2.98
C GLN A 293 19.52 12.29 -1.77
N LYS A 294 18.20 12.35 -1.56
CA LYS A 294 17.63 13.15 -0.49
C LYS A 294 17.82 12.49 0.88
N PHE A 295 17.70 11.17 0.99
CA PHE A 295 17.70 10.45 2.26
C PHE A 295 19.11 10.00 2.69
N GLU A 296 20.01 9.73 1.76
CA GLU A 296 21.36 9.28 2.08
C GLU A 296 22.14 10.35 2.89
N LYS A 297 22.11 11.61 2.46
CA LYS A 297 22.86 12.69 3.12
C LYS A 297 22.54 12.86 4.62
N PRO A 298 21.26 13.00 5.03
CA PRO A 298 20.91 13.09 6.46
C PRO A 298 21.34 11.87 7.24
N LEU A 299 21.23 10.68 6.66
CA LEU A 299 21.61 9.44 7.33
C LEU A 299 23.11 9.34 7.54
N LEU A 300 23.93 9.72 6.56
CA LEU A 300 25.39 9.76 6.68
C LEU A 300 25.89 10.71 7.79
N THR A 301 25.14 11.75 8.13
CA THR A 301 25.47 12.65 9.24
C THR A 301 25.27 12.04 10.61
N ASN A 302 24.53 10.92 10.68
CA ASN A 302 24.27 10.17 11.92
C ASN A 302 24.89 8.76 11.84
N ALA A 303 26.14 8.63 12.25
CA ALA A 303 26.89 7.38 12.16
C ALA A 303 26.18 6.18 12.81
N ARG A 304 25.39 6.39 13.90
CA ARG A 304 24.64 5.33 14.57
C ARG A 304 23.50 4.82 13.70
N LEU A 305 22.67 5.71 13.17
CA LEU A 305 21.57 5.33 12.29
C LEU A 305 22.08 4.70 11.00
N TYR A 306 23.14 5.29 10.41
CA TYR A 306 23.79 4.72 9.23
C TYR A 306 24.36 3.32 9.49
N GLY A 307 24.96 3.10 10.67
CA GLY A 307 25.42 1.77 11.07
C GLY A 307 24.28 0.74 11.15
N VAL A 308 23.12 1.11 11.71
CA VAL A 308 21.95 0.21 11.74
C VAL A 308 21.47 -0.10 10.32
N TYR A 309 21.36 0.91 9.46
CA TYR A 309 20.97 0.73 8.07
C TYR A 309 21.89 -0.22 7.31
N ARG A 310 23.22 0.08 7.34
CA ARG A 310 24.23 -0.67 6.58
C ARG A 310 24.50 -2.07 7.14
N ASP A 311 24.59 -2.21 8.47
CA ASP A 311 25.09 -3.43 9.11
C ASP A 311 23.96 -4.37 9.56
N ILE A 312 22.70 -3.90 9.60
CA ILE A 312 21.55 -4.68 10.03
C ILE A 312 20.47 -4.74 8.96
N LEU A 313 19.97 -3.58 8.47
CA LEU A 313 18.80 -3.57 7.59
C LEU A 313 19.12 -4.09 6.18
N ILE A 314 20.19 -3.64 5.56
CA ILE A 314 20.59 -4.12 4.22
C ILE A 314 20.96 -5.61 4.23
N PRO A 315 21.82 -6.09 5.15
CA PRO A 315 22.07 -7.54 5.27
C PRO A 315 20.81 -8.33 5.64
N GLY A 316 19.94 -7.76 6.47
CA GLY A 316 18.65 -8.37 6.82
C GLY A 316 17.71 -8.48 5.62
N CYS A 317 17.65 -7.46 4.76
CA CYS A 317 16.92 -7.51 3.50
C CYS A 317 17.44 -8.64 2.60
N ARG A 318 18.77 -8.74 2.41
CA ARG A 318 19.41 -9.83 1.65
C ARG A 318 19.06 -11.20 2.21
N PHE A 319 19.23 -11.39 3.53
CA PHE A 319 18.92 -12.63 4.22
C PHE A 319 17.45 -13.05 4.03
N LEU A 320 16.52 -12.10 4.12
CA LEU A 320 15.09 -12.38 3.92
C LEU A 320 14.76 -12.73 2.45
N THR A 321 15.47 -12.11 1.50
CA THR A 321 15.32 -12.47 0.07
C THR A 321 15.79 -13.90 -0.17
N ASP A 322 16.95 -14.27 0.37
CA ASP A 322 17.53 -15.62 0.21
C ASP A 322 16.64 -16.70 0.85
N ILE A 323 16.13 -16.46 2.06
CA ILE A 323 15.19 -17.39 2.71
C ILE A 323 13.90 -17.53 1.91
N GLN A 324 13.38 -16.44 1.38
CA GLN A 324 12.15 -16.46 0.59
C GLN A 324 12.33 -17.23 -0.72
N ASP A 325 13.50 -17.12 -1.36
CA ASP A 325 13.82 -17.89 -2.57
C ASP A 325 13.98 -19.38 -2.29
N ILE A 326 14.71 -19.73 -1.22
CA ILE A 326 14.85 -21.13 -0.78
C ILE A 326 13.49 -21.73 -0.40
N GLY A 327 12.63 -20.95 0.24
CA GLY A 327 11.33 -21.37 0.71
C GLY A 327 11.38 -22.31 1.91
N VAL A 328 10.21 -22.81 2.32
CA VAL A 328 10.05 -23.75 3.42
C VAL A 328 9.44 -25.05 2.84
N PRO A 329 10.08 -26.22 3.04
CA PRO A 329 9.53 -27.48 2.55
C PRO A 329 8.25 -27.86 3.31
N PHE A 330 7.18 -28.17 2.56
CA PHE A 330 5.93 -28.69 3.10
C PHE A 330 5.60 -30.06 2.54
N ASP A 331 5.11 -30.94 3.40
CA ASP A 331 4.50 -32.20 2.99
C ASP A 331 3.03 -31.93 2.57
N ARG A 332 2.80 -31.81 1.26
CA ARG A 332 1.49 -31.54 0.67
C ARG A 332 0.42 -32.55 1.13
N LYS A 333 0.74 -33.85 1.15
CA LYS A 333 -0.20 -34.91 1.56
C LYS A 333 -0.59 -34.77 3.04
N ARG A 334 0.38 -34.43 3.88
CA ARG A 334 0.14 -34.20 5.30
C ARG A 334 -0.70 -32.93 5.53
N LEU A 335 -0.44 -31.89 4.75
CA LEU A 335 -1.20 -30.64 4.83
C LEU A 335 -2.67 -30.85 4.45
N GLU A 336 -2.94 -31.55 3.34
CA GLU A 336 -4.28 -31.94 2.90
C GLU A 336 -5.02 -32.74 3.97
N LYS A 337 -4.39 -33.80 4.46
CA LYS A 337 -4.93 -34.62 5.54
C LYS A 337 -5.27 -33.82 6.79
N SER A 338 -4.37 -32.90 7.16
CA SER A 338 -4.56 -32.03 8.33
C SER A 338 -5.71 -31.05 8.13
N SER A 339 -5.87 -30.50 6.91
CA SER A 339 -6.99 -29.61 6.58
C SER A 339 -8.35 -30.33 6.66
N VAL A 340 -8.44 -31.56 6.13
CA VAL A 340 -9.65 -32.37 6.22
C VAL A 340 -9.96 -32.70 7.68
N LEU A 341 -9.01 -33.21 8.45
CA LEU A 341 -9.19 -33.52 9.86
C LEU A 341 -9.62 -32.29 10.67
N MET A 342 -9.03 -31.14 10.39
CA MET A 342 -9.42 -29.90 11.08
C MET A 342 -10.86 -29.49 10.72
N GLN A 343 -11.29 -29.69 9.48
CA GLN A 343 -12.69 -29.45 9.08
C GLN A 343 -13.65 -30.37 9.82
N GLU A 344 -13.36 -31.66 9.88
CA GLU A 344 -14.16 -32.64 10.64
C GLU A 344 -14.29 -32.20 12.12
N GLN A 345 -13.20 -31.77 12.75
CA GLN A 345 -13.24 -31.30 14.13
C GLN A 345 -14.02 -29.97 14.31
N ILE A 346 -14.03 -29.10 13.30
CA ILE A 346 -14.86 -27.90 13.29
C ILE A 346 -16.34 -28.30 13.20
N ASP A 347 -16.67 -29.18 12.29
CA ASP A 347 -18.05 -29.64 12.08
C ASP A 347 -18.62 -30.37 13.31
N GLU A 348 -17.83 -31.23 13.97
CA GLU A 348 -18.18 -31.86 15.24
C GLU A 348 -18.42 -30.82 16.35
N ALA A 349 -17.55 -29.81 16.47
CA ALA A 349 -17.70 -28.78 17.48
C ALA A 349 -18.93 -27.88 17.21
N ILE A 350 -19.23 -27.60 15.95
CA ILE A 350 -20.46 -26.90 15.54
C ILE A 350 -21.68 -27.77 15.86
N ALA A 351 -21.65 -29.04 15.52
CA ALA A 351 -22.76 -29.96 15.84
C ALA A 351 -23.02 -30.02 17.35
N SER A 352 -21.96 -30.04 18.17
CA SER A 352 -22.08 -29.99 19.64
C SER A 352 -22.74 -28.68 20.10
N LEU A 353 -22.39 -27.56 19.46
CA LEU A 353 -23.00 -26.25 19.76
C LEU A 353 -24.51 -26.28 19.49
N TYR A 354 -24.96 -26.89 18.40
CA TYR A 354 -26.38 -27.00 18.04
C TYR A 354 -27.20 -27.94 18.94
N THR A 355 -26.59 -28.65 19.89
CA THR A 355 -27.32 -29.40 20.92
C THR A 355 -27.98 -28.50 21.97
N TYR A 356 -27.52 -27.26 22.11
CA TYR A 356 -28.01 -26.29 23.09
C TYR A 356 -29.37 -25.70 22.65
N PRO A 357 -30.41 -25.74 23.49
CA PRO A 357 -31.73 -25.24 23.12
C PRO A 357 -31.77 -23.73 22.85
N GLU A 358 -30.86 -22.96 23.43
CA GLU A 358 -30.73 -21.53 23.25
C GLU A 358 -30.35 -21.17 21.81
N ILE A 359 -29.58 -22.01 21.13
CA ILE A 359 -29.23 -21.82 19.70
C ILE A 359 -30.51 -21.99 18.85
N LYS A 360 -31.28 -23.02 19.07
CA LYS A 360 -32.54 -23.25 18.34
C LYS A 360 -33.51 -22.08 18.57
N LYS A 361 -33.64 -21.65 19.82
CA LYS A 361 -34.48 -20.52 20.18
C LYS A 361 -34.00 -19.22 19.50
N PHE A 362 -32.68 -18.98 19.40
CA PHE A 362 -32.12 -17.87 18.68
C PHE A 362 -32.52 -17.91 17.20
N GLU A 363 -32.38 -19.07 16.54
CA GLU A 363 -32.72 -19.25 15.12
C GLU A 363 -34.20 -19.08 14.83
N GLU A 364 -35.07 -19.69 15.68
CA GLU A 364 -36.53 -19.58 15.56
C GLU A 364 -36.99 -18.09 15.66
N ILE A 365 -36.42 -17.33 16.59
CA ILE A 365 -36.84 -15.96 16.84
C ILE A 365 -36.23 -14.98 15.78
N THR A 366 -34.97 -15.19 15.39
CA THR A 366 -34.30 -14.31 14.46
C THR A 366 -34.54 -14.65 12.98
N GLY A 367 -34.97 -15.87 12.69
CA GLY A 367 -35.11 -16.41 11.33
C GLY A 367 -33.76 -16.55 10.59
N LYS A 368 -32.65 -16.66 11.34
CA LYS A 368 -31.28 -16.74 10.78
C LYS A 368 -30.52 -17.87 11.45
N ASP A 369 -29.74 -18.60 10.65
CA ASP A 369 -28.80 -19.60 11.15
C ASP A 369 -27.75 -18.93 12.06
N PHE A 370 -27.43 -19.59 13.16
CA PHE A 370 -26.43 -19.08 14.10
C PHE A 370 -25.00 -19.25 13.54
N ASN A 371 -24.25 -18.18 13.45
CA ASN A 371 -22.86 -18.21 13.05
C ASN A 371 -21.94 -17.86 14.25
N PRO A 372 -21.18 -18.84 14.80
CA PRO A 372 -20.29 -18.62 15.95
C PRO A 372 -19.16 -17.62 15.69
N ASN A 373 -18.86 -17.32 14.43
CA ASN A 373 -17.87 -16.31 14.03
C ASN A 373 -18.46 -14.89 13.98
N SER A 374 -19.78 -14.75 13.98
CA SER A 374 -20.45 -13.45 14.00
C SER A 374 -20.46 -12.86 15.42
N THR A 375 -19.66 -11.80 15.64
CA THR A 375 -19.60 -11.12 16.94
C THR A 375 -20.96 -10.54 17.38
N MET A 376 -21.78 -10.13 16.44
CA MET A 376 -23.10 -9.56 16.71
C MET A 376 -24.09 -10.66 17.15
N GLN A 377 -24.16 -11.78 16.42
CA GLN A 377 -25.03 -12.90 16.77
C GLN A 377 -24.59 -13.55 18.08
N LEU A 378 -23.28 -13.73 18.27
CA LEU A 378 -22.75 -14.30 19.51
C LEU A 378 -23.07 -13.44 20.73
N ARG A 379 -22.96 -12.09 20.60
CA ARG A 379 -23.33 -11.17 21.68
C ARG A 379 -24.80 -11.34 22.07
N SER A 380 -25.69 -11.34 21.08
CA SER A 380 -27.09 -11.54 21.32
C SER A 380 -27.36 -12.91 21.95
N LEU A 381 -26.79 -13.98 21.43
CA LEU A 381 -26.94 -15.31 22.00
C LEU A 381 -26.55 -15.38 23.49
N LEU A 382 -25.34 -14.84 23.83
CA LEU A 382 -24.82 -14.94 25.19
C LEU A 382 -25.60 -14.10 26.19
N PHE A 383 -25.98 -12.89 25.83
CA PHE A 383 -26.56 -11.91 26.77
C PHE A 383 -28.09 -11.89 26.74
N ASP A 384 -28.73 -12.06 25.54
CA ASP A 384 -30.19 -11.94 25.41
C ASP A 384 -30.90 -13.31 25.52
N TYR A 385 -30.26 -14.41 25.06
CA TYR A 385 -30.88 -15.72 25.00
C TYR A 385 -30.42 -16.69 26.10
N ILE A 386 -29.10 -16.75 26.38
CA ILE A 386 -28.52 -17.52 27.49
C ILE A 386 -28.68 -16.75 28.80
N GLY A 387 -28.66 -15.41 28.75
CA GLY A 387 -28.86 -14.56 29.93
C GLY A 387 -27.60 -14.39 30.77
N LEU A 388 -26.41 -14.55 30.18
CA LEU A 388 -25.15 -14.27 30.88
C LEU A 388 -24.98 -12.76 31.09
N GLU A 389 -24.44 -12.38 32.24
CA GLU A 389 -24.13 -10.99 32.51
C GLU A 389 -22.85 -10.55 31.77
N PRO A 390 -22.87 -9.41 31.06
CA PRO A 390 -21.66 -8.88 30.43
C PRO A 390 -20.56 -8.60 31.46
N THR A 391 -19.31 -8.86 31.08
CA THR A 391 -18.13 -8.64 31.96
C THR A 391 -17.79 -7.15 32.16
N GLY A 392 -18.47 -6.23 31.47
CA GLY A 392 -18.22 -4.80 31.47
C GLY A 392 -17.19 -4.34 30.44
N LYS A 393 -16.44 -5.24 29.79
CA LYS A 393 -15.51 -4.89 28.72
C LYS A 393 -16.28 -4.50 27.45
N LYS A 394 -15.96 -3.30 26.91
CA LYS A 394 -16.63 -2.77 25.72
C LYS A 394 -15.70 -2.79 24.50
N THR A 395 -16.28 -2.87 23.31
CA THR A 395 -15.59 -2.65 22.03
C THR A 395 -15.37 -1.14 21.81
N GLY A 396 -14.55 -0.77 20.84
CA GLY A 396 -14.35 0.63 20.44
C GLY A 396 -15.63 1.37 20.01
N THR A 397 -16.69 0.62 19.67
CA THR A 397 -18.03 1.16 19.34
C THR A 397 -18.99 1.20 20.52
N GLY A 398 -18.53 0.85 21.74
CA GLY A 398 -19.30 0.88 22.97
C GLY A 398 -20.19 -0.35 23.23
N ALA A 399 -20.21 -1.33 22.35
CA ALA A 399 -20.96 -2.58 22.54
C ALA A 399 -20.19 -3.56 23.44
N ASP A 400 -20.90 -4.48 24.11
CA ASP A 400 -20.26 -5.51 24.94
C ASP A 400 -19.32 -6.39 24.12
N SER A 401 -18.11 -6.61 24.64
CA SER A 401 -17.09 -7.41 23.96
C SER A 401 -17.44 -8.91 24.02
N THR A 402 -17.07 -9.65 22.98
CA THR A 402 -17.09 -11.11 22.92
C THR A 402 -15.72 -11.63 22.43
N ASP A 403 -14.65 -10.94 22.84
CA ASP A 403 -13.29 -11.37 22.55
C ASP A 403 -12.89 -12.61 23.38
N ALA A 404 -11.70 -13.14 23.11
CA ALA A 404 -11.25 -14.39 23.72
C ALA A 404 -11.12 -14.31 25.25
N GLU A 405 -10.80 -13.13 25.82
CA GLU A 405 -10.69 -12.95 27.26
C GLU A 405 -12.07 -12.96 27.92
N VAL A 406 -13.02 -12.24 27.35
CA VAL A 406 -14.42 -12.22 27.79
C VAL A 406 -15.05 -13.61 27.71
N LEU A 407 -14.83 -14.31 26.59
CA LEU A 407 -15.37 -15.67 26.43
C LEU A 407 -14.77 -16.66 27.43
N LYS A 408 -13.50 -16.54 27.79
CA LYS A 408 -12.86 -17.37 28.83
C LYS A 408 -13.50 -17.13 30.20
N GLU A 409 -13.78 -15.88 30.57
CA GLU A 409 -14.46 -15.55 31.82
C GLU A 409 -15.90 -16.11 31.85
N LEU A 410 -16.64 -15.95 30.73
CA LEU A 410 -17.98 -16.47 30.60
C LEU A 410 -18.05 -18.00 30.55
N ALA A 411 -16.98 -18.67 30.11
CA ALA A 411 -16.87 -20.12 30.09
C ALA A 411 -16.91 -20.75 31.51
N GLU A 412 -16.59 -19.99 32.54
CA GLU A 412 -16.76 -20.46 33.92
C GLU A 412 -18.24 -20.56 34.36
N LYS A 413 -19.14 -19.87 33.64
CA LYS A 413 -20.55 -19.78 33.94
C LYS A 413 -21.44 -20.63 33.03
N HIS A 414 -20.98 -20.89 31.79
CA HIS A 414 -21.72 -21.64 30.78
C HIS A 414 -20.78 -22.30 29.77
N GLU A 415 -21.12 -23.45 29.20
CA GLU A 415 -20.27 -24.22 28.28
C GLU A 415 -20.19 -23.62 26.87
N VAL A 416 -21.21 -22.91 26.39
CA VAL A 416 -21.28 -22.31 25.05
C VAL A 416 -20.13 -21.39 24.75
N PRO A 417 -19.68 -20.46 25.64
CA PRO A 417 -18.50 -19.63 25.39
C PRO A 417 -17.22 -20.44 25.12
N GLN A 418 -17.00 -21.55 25.83
CA GLN A 418 -15.84 -22.42 25.60
C GLN A 418 -15.90 -23.09 24.23
N LEU A 419 -17.06 -23.64 23.86
CA LEU A 419 -17.27 -24.24 22.53
C LEU A 419 -17.04 -23.26 21.42
N VAL A 420 -17.50 -22.00 21.57
CA VAL A 420 -17.24 -20.94 20.60
C VAL A 420 -15.77 -20.60 20.49
N LEU A 421 -15.04 -20.55 21.61
CA LEU A 421 -13.58 -20.35 21.61
C LEU A 421 -12.87 -21.47 20.83
N ASP A 422 -13.23 -22.71 21.08
CA ASP A 422 -12.64 -23.89 20.42
C ASP A 422 -12.91 -23.89 18.92
N ILE A 423 -14.13 -23.56 18.51
CA ILE A 423 -14.50 -23.40 17.09
C ILE A 423 -13.66 -22.27 16.45
N ARG A 424 -13.63 -21.10 17.05
CA ARG A 424 -12.87 -19.97 16.52
C ARG A 424 -11.39 -20.24 16.40
N GLN A 425 -10.80 -20.94 17.37
CA GLN A 425 -9.39 -21.33 17.34
C GLN A 425 -9.11 -22.30 16.18
N LYS A 426 -9.94 -23.34 16.02
CA LYS A 426 -9.81 -24.31 14.94
C LYS A 426 -10.01 -23.67 13.57
N VAL A 427 -11.03 -22.84 13.41
CA VAL A 427 -11.28 -22.06 12.17
C VAL A 427 -10.08 -21.17 11.85
N LYS A 428 -9.51 -20.48 12.85
CA LYS A 428 -8.33 -19.64 12.65
C LYS A 428 -7.11 -20.47 12.22
N ILE A 429 -6.86 -21.60 12.86
CA ILE A 429 -5.75 -22.50 12.49
C ILE A 429 -5.94 -22.98 11.05
N LYS A 430 -7.12 -23.48 10.71
CA LYS A 430 -7.41 -23.97 9.36
C LYS A 430 -7.23 -22.86 8.32
N SER A 431 -7.95 -21.75 8.47
CA SER A 431 -7.96 -20.67 7.48
C SER A 431 -6.62 -19.93 7.35
N THR A 432 -5.84 -19.84 8.44
CA THR A 432 -4.60 -19.04 8.45
C THR A 432 -3.37 -19.87 8.07
N TYR A 433 -3.30 -21.13 8.53
CA TYR A 433 -2.08 -21.94 8.41
C TYR A 433 -2.22 -23.13 7.47
N LEU A 434 -3.43 -23.66 7.24
CA LEU A 434 -3.62 -24.79 6.34
C LEU A 434 -4.08 -24.33 4.96
N ASP A 435 -5.21 -23.63 4.89
CA ASP A 435 -5.82 -23.26 3.60
C ASP A 435 -5.03 -22.19 2.83
N LYS A 436 -4.34 -21.27 3.54
CA LYS A 436 -3.52 -20.24 2.89
C LYS A 436 -2.16 -20.72 2.36
N ILE A 437 -1.64 -21.80 2.95
CA ILE A 437 -0.35 -22.36 2.50
C ILE A 437 -0.59 -23.18 1.22
N TYR A 438 -1.71 -23.87 1.12
CA TYR A 438 -1.99 -24.80 0.03
C TYR A 438 -1.88 -24.18 -1.38
N PRO A 439 -2.41 -22.97 -1.65
CA PRO A 439 -2.25 -22.34 -2.96
C PRO A 439 -0.83 -21.90 -3.30
N GLN A 440 0.08 -21.93 -2.33
CA GLN A 440 1.49 -21.52 -2.49
C GLN A 440 2.45 -22.69 -2.73
N LEU A 441 1.92 -23.93 -2.74
CA LEU A 441 2.66 -25.18 -2.99
C LEU A 441 2.54 -25.64 -4.44
#